data_09858f4dd7b6a95bfaff007c4055037a
#
_entry.id   09858f4dd7b6a95bfaff007c4055037a
#
_cell.length_a   1.000
_cell.length_b   1.000
_cell.length_c   1.000
_cell.angle_alpha   90.00
_cell.angle_beta   90.00
_cell.angle_gamma   90.00
#
_symmetry.space_group_name_H-M   'P 1'
#
loop_
_entity.id
_entity.type
_entity.pdbx_description
1 polymer ?
#
loop_
_entity_poly.entity_id
_entity_poly.type
_entity_poly.pdbx_seq_one_letter_code
_entity_poly.pdbx_strand_id
1 'polypeptide(L)'
;MNFKDLREANQTRQKEWVGSENASLEFRVIEVAGEFGEVAEAAKKYLRSVHGIKGSTATVEDIADEMADAIIALDLLANQLNVNLGEAVKTKFNKTSMKYNLETYIE
;
A
#
# COMPACT_ATOMS: atom_id res chain seq x y z
N MET A 1 12.07 -8.50 -3.74
CA MET A 1 10.99 -7.73 -4.41
C MET A 1 11.25 -6.25 -4.19
N ASN A 2 11.14 -5.46 -5.21
CA ASN A 2 11.24 -4.01 -5.15
C ASN A 2 10.04 -3.38 -5.86
N PHE A 3 9.93 -2.05 -5.89
CA PHE A 3 8.78 -1.38 -6.53
C PHE A 3 8.72 -1.64 -8.03
N LYS A 4 9.86 -1.84 -8.69
CA LYS A 4 9.88 -2.18 -10.12
C LYS A 4 9.27 -3.56 -10.34
N ASP A 5 9.64 -4.54 -9.52
CA ASP A 5 9.09 -5.89 -9.60
C ASP A 5 7.58 -5.87 -9.37
N LEU A 6 7.13 -5.11 -8.38
CA LEU A 6 5.70 -4.98 -8.09
C LEU A 6 4.96 -4.35 -9.28
N ARG A 7 5.51 -3.28 -9.87
CA ARG A 7 4.90 -2.62 -11.04
C ARG A 7 4.74 -3.59 -12.20
N GLU A 8 5.78 -4.33 -12.53
CA GLU A 8 5.75 -5.29 -13.63
C GLU A 8 4.73 -6.40 -13.36
N ALA A 9 4.70 -6.93 -12.13
CA ALA A 9 3.75 -7.96 -11.74
C ALA A 9 2.31 -7.43 -11.80
N ASN A 10 2.06 -6.23 -11.30
CA ASN A 10 0.74 -5.60 -11.36
C ASN A 10 0.27 -5.41 -12.79
N GLN A 11 1.14 -4.90 -13.66
CA GLN A 11 0.80 -4.70 -15.08
C GLN A 11 0.43 -6.03 -15.75
N THR A 12 1.17 -7.09 -15.47
CA THR A 12 0.89 -8.41 -16.03
C THR A 12 -0.42 -8.97 -15.48
N ARG A 13 -0.60 -8.93 -14.16
CA ARG A 13 -1.80 -9.49 -13.51
C ARG A 13 -3.07 -8.76 -13.90
N GLN A 14 -3.02 -7.45 -14.11
CA GLN A 14 -4.19 -6.70 -14.55
C GLN A 14 -4.69 -7.17 -15.93
N LYS A 15 -3.82 -7.64 -16.81
CA LYS A 15 -4.24 -8.21 -18.09
C LYS A 15 -5.00 -9.52 -17.92
N GLU A 16 -4.71 -10.25 -16.83
CA GLU A 16 -5.40 -11.50 -16.50
C GLU A 16 -6.71 -11.29 -15.74
N TRP A 17 -6.89 -10.11 -15.16
CA TRP A 17 -8.04 -9.80 -14.30
C TRP A 17 -9.20 -9.28 -15.11
N VAL A 18 -10.27 -10.07 -15.16
CA VAL A 18 -11.48 -9.74 -15.95
C VAL A 18 -12.06 -8.41 -15.49
N GLY A 19 -12.22 -7.49 -16.44
CA GLY A 19 -12.84 -6.19 -16.19
C GLY A 19 -11.87 -5.11 -15.71
N SER A 20 -10.57 -5.41 -15.57
CA SER A 20 -9.59 -4.44 -15.10
C SER A 20 -9.47 -3.22 -16.00
N GLU A 21 -9.75 -3.36 -17.30
CA GLU A 21 -9.74 -2.26 -18.28
C GLU A 21 -10.79 -1.20 -17.96
N ASN A 22 -11.78 -1.53 -17.15
CA ASN A 22 -12.83 -0.59 -16.74
C ASN A 22 -12.50 0.17 -15.45
N ALA A 23 -11.37 -0.14 -14.80
CA ALA A 23 -10.97 0.55 -13.58
C ALA A 23 -10.53 1.98 -13.89
N SER A 24 -11.34 2.94 -13.48
CA SER A 24 -11.06 4.37 -13.63
C SER A 24 -10.05 4.85 -12.59
N LEU A 25 -9.57 6.09 -12.74
CA LEU A 25 -8.75 6.72 -11.72
C LEU A 25 -9.49 6.78 -10.37
N GLU A 26 -10.76 7.16 -10.40
CA GLU A 26 -11.61 7.24 -9.22
C GLU A 26 -11.74 5.88 -8.54
N PHE A 27 -11.91 4.81 -9.33
CA PHE A 27 -11.95 3.45 -8.79
C PHE A 27 -10.66 3.12 -8.03
N ARG A 28 -9.49 3.46 -8.61
CA ARG A 28 -8.20 3.20 -7.97
C ARG A 28 -8.01 3.98 -6.67
N VAL A 29 -8.50 5.22 -6.61
CA VAL A 29 -8.45 6.03 -5.39
C VAL A 29 -9.32 5.41 -4.29
N ILE A 30 -10.54 4.99 -4.64
CA ILE A 30 -11.46 4.36 -3.68
C ILE A 30 -10.88 3.02 -3.19
N GLU A 31 -10.29 2.24 -4.09
CA GLU A 31 -9.63 0.98 -3.76
C GLU A 31 -8.51 1.18 -2.74
N VAL A 32 -7.66 2.19 -2.94
CA VAL A 32 -6.58 2.54 -2.01
C VAL A 32 -7.16 2.88 -0.63
N ALA A 33 -8.18 3.73 -0.58
CA ALA A 33 -8.82 4.11 0.68
C ALA A 33 -9.41 2.89 1.41
N GLY A 34 -10.06 1.99 0.66
CA GLY A 34 -10.60 0.75 1.19
C GLY A 34 -9.54 -0.15 1.80
N GLU A 35 -8.44 -0.35 1.09
CA GLU A 35 -7.34 -1.22 1.57
C GLU A 35 -6.65 -0.63 2.81
N PHE A 36 -6.46 0.69 2.88
CA PHE A 36 -5.95 1.32 4.11
C PHE A 36 -6.93 1.16 5.27
N GLY A 37 -8.24 1.21 4.98
CA GLY A 37 -9.27 0.91 5.97
C GLY A 37 -9.18 -0.51 6.53
N GLU A 38 -8.84 -1.49 5.66
CA GLU A 38 -8.65 -2.88 6.07
C GLU A 38 -7.43 -3.03 6.99
N VAL A 39 -6.36 -2.27 6.77
CA VAL A 39 -5.20 -2.23 7.68
C VAL A 39 -5.66 -1.77 9.07
N ALA A 40 -6.43 -0.69 9.13
CA ALA A 40 -6.95 -0.15 10.39
C ALA A 40 -7.85 -1.15 11.10
N GLU A 41 -8.72 -1.85 10.38
CA GLU A 41 -9.60 -2.87 10.94
C GLU A 41 -8.81 -4.06 11.52
N ALA A 42 -7.81 -4.54 10.78
CA ALA A 42 -6.95 -5.62 11.26
C ALA A 42 -6.17 -5.20 12.50
N ALA A 43 -5.65 -3.97 12.53
CA ALA A 43 -4.96 -3.43 13.69
C ALA A 43 -5.89 -3.34 14.93
N LYS A 44 -7.13 -2.91 14.72
CA LYS A 44 -8.14 -2.87 15.80
C LYS A 44 -8.39 -4.26 16.38
N LYS A 45 -8.54 -5.27 15.52
CA LYS A 45 -8.74 -6.66 15.95
C LYS A 45 -7.52 -7.18 16.72
N TYR A 46 -6.31 -6.85 16.25
CA TYR A 46 -5.08 -7.20 16.97
C TYR A 46 -5.06 -6.56 18.37
N LEU A 47 -5.43 -5.28 18.49
CA LEU A 47 -5.49 -4.59 19.77
C LEU A 47 -6.53 -5.18 20.72
N ARG A 48 -7.62 -5.75 20.19
CA ARG A 48 -8.55 -6.51 21.03
C ARG A 48 -7.84 -7.69 21.69
N SER A 49 -7.00 -8.42 20.95
CA SER A 49 -6.22 -9.52 21.50
C SER A 49 -5.27 -9.04 22.60
N VAL A 50 -4.59 -7.92 22.35
CA VAL A 50 -3.60 -7.36 23.29
C VAL A 50 -4.27 -6.88 24.59
N HIS A 51 -5.42 -6.24 24.47
CA HIS A 51 -6.09 -5.58 25.61
C HIS A 51 -7.24 -6.39 26.21
N GLY A 52 -7.45 -7.63 25.77
CA GLY A 52 -8.50 -8.49 26.31
C GLY A 52 -9.92 -7.98 26.05
N ILE A 53 -10.12 -7.28 24.93
CA ILE A 53 -11.43 -6.76 24.54
C ILE A 53 -12.17 -7.83 23.76
N LYS A 54 -13.42 -8.11 24.14
CA LYS A 54 -14.26 -9.13 23.48
C LYS A 54 -14.56 -8.73 22.04
N GLY A 55 -14.48 -9.70 21.14
CA GLY A 55 -14.78 -9.53 19.73
C GLY A 55 -13.80 -10.31 18.87
N SER A 56 -13.92 -10.18 17.56
CA SER A 56 -13.01 -10.84 16.64
C SER A 56 -11.60 -10.28 16.79
N THR A 57 -10.61 -11.15 16.64
CA THR A 57 -9.19 -10.84 16.82
C THR A 57 -8.40 -11.05 15.53
N ALA A 58 -7.18 -10.55 15.50
CA ALA A 58 -6.28 -10.71 14.37
C ALA A 58 -4.84 -10.86 14.87
N THR A 59 -4.00 -11.43 14.02
CA THR A 59 -2.57 -11.61 14.28
C THR A 59 -1.77 -10.53 13.58
N VAL A 60 -0.47 -10.46 13.87
CA VAL A 60 0.46 -9.58 13.13
C VAL A 60 0.50 -9.97 11.65
N GLU A 61 0.42 -11.28 11.34
CA GLU A 61 0.38 -11.77 9.95
C GLU A 61 -0.85 -11.26 9.22
N ASP A 62 -1.99 -11.18 9.88
CA ASP A 62 -3.22 -10.64 9.29
C ASP A 62 -3.04 -9.16 8.95
N ILE A 63 -2.40 -8.38 9.83
CA ILE A 63 -2.08 -6.97 9.55
C ILE A 63 -1.11 -6.86 8.38
N ALA A 64 -0.09 -7.73 8.32
CA ALA A 64 0.89 -7.72 7.24
C ALA A 64 0.23 -7.99 5.88
N ASP A 65 -0.72 -8.93 5.82
CA ASP A 65 -1.47 -9.21 4.59
C ASP A 65 -2.25 -7.97 4.11
N GLU A 66 -2.89 -7.27 5.02
CA GLU A 66 -3.63 -6.05 4.68
C GLU A 66 -2.69 -4.90 4.28
N MET A 67 -1.53 -4.78 4.92
CA MET A 67 -0.52 -3.80 4.52
C MET A 67 -0.02 -4.09 3.10
N ALA A 68 0.17 -5.37 2.78
CA ALA A 68 0.58 -5.79 1.44
C ALA A 68 -0.47 -5.41 0.40
N ASP A 69 -1.76 -5.67 0.67
CA ASP A 69 -2.86 -5.29 -0.21
C ASP A 69 -2.89 -3.78 -0.43
N ALA A 70 -2.65 -2.99 0.62
CA ALA A 70 -2.62 -1.54 0.52
C ALA A 70 -1.50 -1.05 -0.40
N ILE A 71 -0.31 -1.64 -0.30
CA ILE A 71 0.83 -1.29 -1.15
C ILE A 71 0.57 -1.69 -2.61
N ILE A 72 -0.02 -2.86 -2.82
CA ILE A 72 -0.39 -3.33 -4.17
C ILE A 72 -1.40 -2.36 -4.81
N ALA A 73 -2.44 -1.99 -4.07
CA ALA A 73 -3.45 -1.04 -4.54
C ALA A 73 -2.84 0.33 -4.84
N LEU A 74 -1.94 0.81 -3.99
CA LEU A 74 -1.26 2.08 -4.18
C LEU A 74 -0.42 2.08 -5.46
N ASP A 75 0.26 0.98 -5.75
CA ASP A 75 1.03 0.86 -6.99
C ASP A 75 0.12 0.83 -8.23
N LEU A 76 -1.06 0.21 -8.15
CA LEU A 76 -2.03 0.25 -9.25
C LEU A 76 -2.48 1.69 -9.54
N LEU A 77 -2.72 2.48 -8.50
CA LEU A 77 -3.03 3.91 -8.66
C LEU A 77 -1.85 4.66 -9.28
N ALA A 78 -0.65 4.44 -8.77
CA ALA A 78 0.56 5.05 -9.29
C ALA A 78 0.78 4.71 -10.77
N ASN A 79 0.53 3.46 -11.15
CA ASN A 79 0.62 3.03 -12.55
C ASN A 79 -0.35 3.81 -13.45
N GLN A 80 -1.57 4.01 -12.98
CA GLN A 80 -2.59 4.76 -13.73
C GLN A 80 -2.17 6.21 -13.99
N LEU A 81 -1.40 6.78 -13.06
CA LEU A 81 -0.88 8.16 -13.14
C LEU A 81 0.51 8.24 -13.77
N ASN A 82 1.07 7.12 -14.22
CA ASN A 82 2.45 7.02 -14.72
C ASN A 82 3.48 7.51 -13.70
N VAL A 83 3.23 7.25 -12.42
CA VAL A 83 4.15 7.60 -11.35
C VAL A 83 5.08 6.42 -11.08
N ASN A 84 6.39 6.68 -11.08
CA ASN A 84 7.38 5.74 -10.59
C ASN A 84 7.38 5.81 -9.06
N LEU A 85 6.74 4.84 -8.42
CA LEU A 85 6.51 4.88 -6.97
C LEU A 85 7.82 4.77 -6.18
N GLY A 86 8.76 3.96 -6.66
CA GLY A 86 10.08 3.85 -6.01
C GLY A 86 10.83 5.19 -5.99
N GLU A 87 10.84 5.89 -7.12
CA GLU A 87 11.47 7.21 -7.19
C GLU A 87 10.72 8.24 -6.37
N ALA A 88 9.40 8.20 -6.36
CA ALA A 88 8.58 9.10 -5.55
C ALA A 88 8.88 8.93 -4.05
N VAL A 89 8.98 7.70 -3.58
CA VAL A 89 9.31 7.39 -2.18
C VAL A 89 10.71 7.91 -1.84
N LYS A 90 11.70 7.59 -2.65
CA LYS A 90 13.08 8.04 -2.46
C LYS A 90 13.17 9.57 -2.40
N THR A 91 12.57 10.23 -3.38
CA THR A 91 12.61 11.69 -3.47
C THR A 91 11.96 12.33 -2.25
N LYS A 92 10.80 11.83 -1.84
CA LYS A 92 10.09 12.40 -0.68
C LYS A 92 10.84 12.13 0.62
N PHE A 93 11.36 10.92 0.79
CA PHE A 93 12.13 10.56 1.97
C PHE A 93 13.34 11.49 2.14
N ASN A 94 14.10 11.66 1.07
CA ASN A 94 15.31 12.49 1.09
C ASN A 94 15.01 13.97 1.29
N LYS A 95 13.90 14.44 0.70
CA LYS A 95 13.43 15.82 0.88
C LYS A 95 13.10 16.11 2.33
N THR A 96 12.49 15.17 3.03
CA THR A 96 12.17 15.29 4.45
C THR A 96 13.44 15.30 5.30
N SER A 97 14.39 14.41 5.00
CA SER A 97 15.69 14.40 5.70
C SER A 97 16.42 15.72 5.54
N MET A 98 16.42 16.29 4.34
CA MET A 98 17.05 17.59 4.08
C MET A 98 16.34 18.70 4.87
N LYS A 99 15.01 18.72 4.88
CA LYS A 99 14.23 19.74 5.59
C LYS A 99 14.53 19.79 7.08
N TYR A 100 14.76 18.63 7.69
CA TYR A 100 14.99 18.53 9.14
C TYR A 100 16.46 18.28 9.51
N ASN A 101 17.38 18.43 8.57
CA ASN A 101 18.83 18.23 8.79
C ASN A 101 19.16 16.84 9.35
N LEU A 102 18.50 15.82 8.82
CA LEU A 102 18.77 14.43 9.18
C LEU A 102 19.85 13.87 8.26
N GLU A 103 20.58 12.89 8.74
CA GLU A 103 21.71 12.30 8.00
C GLU A 103 21.33 11.13 7.10
N THR A 104 20.15 10.55 7.30
CA THR A 104 19.73 9.35 6.58
C THR A 104 19.07 9.70 5.25
N TYR A 105 19.60 9.12 4.18
CA TYR A 105 19.08 9.27 2.82
C TYR A 105 18.97 7.90 2.16
N ILE A 106 18.02 7.78 1.24
CA ILE A 106 17.90 6.61 0.37
C ILE A 106 18.72 6.91 -0.90
N GLU A 107 19.63 6.00 -1.23
CA GLU A 107 20.48 6.13 -2.42
C GLU A 107 19.83 5.67 -3.71
#